data_d1391f355b1e5077c6a18e00ae2164a4
#
_entry.id   d1391f355b1e5077c6a18e00ae2164a4
#
_cell.length_a   1.000
_cell.length_b   1.000
_cell.length_c   1.000
_cell.angle_alpha   90.00
_cell.angle_beta   90.00
_cell.angle_gamma   90.00
#
_symmetry.space_group_name_H-M   'P 1'
#
loop_
_entity.id
_entity.type
_entity.pdbx_description
1 polymer ?
#
loop_
_entity_poly.entity_id
_entity_poly.type
_entity_poly.pdbx_seq_one_letter_code
_entity_poly.pdbx_strand_id
1 'polypeptide(L)'
;MLGKNKIRFWLLCLTCMLIASMNGCVTLTPEQQAQLDKVASRKVTCTKGDDCDVKWRRALTWVSRNSRKLQMRGDSIIDTFIPVNQSAASNFLVNKVPLGNGVYEITIITGCDNLLGCVPNATQLRASFNRFVLGDSNTP
;
A
#
# COMPACT_ATOMS: atom_id res chain seq x y z
N MET A 1 27.85 -38.92 37.11
CA MET A 1 27.32 -39.26 35.78
C MET A 1 26.20 -38.30 35.32
N LEU A 2 26.35 -36.98 35.51
CA LEU A 2 25.30 -35.98 35.16
C LEU A 2 25.65 -35.06 33.97
N GLY A 3 26.69 -35.33 33.24
CA GLY A 3 27.19 -34.39 32.21
C GLY A 3 26.59 -34.59 30.81
N LYS A 4 26.32 -35.80 30.38
CA LYS A 4 25.96 -36.12 28.98
C LYS A 4 24.55 -35.71 28.58
N ASN A 5 23.60 -35.72 29.50
CA ASN A 5 22.20 -35.39 29.19
C ASN A 5 21.97 -33.86 29.10
N LYS A 6 22.72 -33.05 29.85
CA LYS A 6 22.65 -31.60 29.77
C LYS A 6 23.19 -31.07 28.44
N ILE A 7 24.30 -31.66 27.96
CA ILE A 7 24.89 -31.28 26.67
C ILE A 7 23.98 -31.62 25.50
N ARG A 8 23.31 -32.77 25.53
CA ARG A 8 22.32 -33.17 24.51
C ARG A 8 21.08 -32.26 24.50
N PHE A 9 20.64 -31.83 25.67
CA PHE A 9 19.49 -30.90 25.78
C PHE A 9 19.86 -29.51 25.27
N TRP A 10 21.05 -29.01 25.54
CA TRP A 10 21.56 -27.73 25.02
C TRP A 10 21.75 -27.75 23.51
N LEU A 11 22.27 -28.84 22.95
CA LEU A 11 22.41 -29.00 21.50
C LEU A 11 21.04 -29.06 20.78
N LEU A 12 20.04 -29.73 21.37
CA LEU A 12 18.68 -29.76 20.83
C LEU A 12 17.99 -28.37 20.87
N CYS A 13 18.18 -27.59 21.93
CA CYS A 13 17.66 -26.23 22.01
C CYS A 13 18.34 -25.29 21.01
N LEU A 14 19.65 -25.42 20.78
CA LEU A 14 20.39 -24.62 19.80
C LEU A 14 19.96 -24.93 18.36
N THR A 15 19.69 -26.20 18.04
CA THR A 15 19.19 -26.56 16.70
C THR A 15 17.74 -26.10 16.47
N CYS A 16 16.87 -26.10 17.48
CA CYS A 16 15.53 -25.53 17.38
C CYS A 16 15.54 -24.01 17.18
N MET A 17 16.45 -23.27 17.82
CA MET A 17 16.59 -21.83 17.62
C MET A 17 17.09 -21.45 16.21
N LEU A 18 17.93 -22.28 15.60
CA LEU A 18 18.44 -22.04 14.25
C LEU A 18 17.38 -22.26 13.15
N ILE A 19 16.38 -23.09 13.38
CA ILE A 19 15.30 -23.38 12.42
C ILE A 19 14.21 -22.27 12.46
N ALA A 20 14.03 -21.58 13.59
CA ALA A 20 13.04 -20.53 13.75
C ALA A 20 13.41 -19.20 13.03
N SER A 21 14.64 -19.01 12.59
CA SER A 21 15.11 -17.78 11.95
C SER A 21 14.97 -17.74 10.42
N MET A 22 14.39 -18.75 9.78
CA MET A 22 14.18 -18.80 8.32
C MET A 22 12.80 -18.28 7.85
N ASN A 23 12.02 -17.62 8.69
CA ASN A 23 10.77 -16.96 8.27
C ASN A 23 11.04 -15.56 7.73
N GLY A 24 12.00 -15.42 6.83
CA GLY A 24 12.31 -14.19 6.14
C GLY A 24 11.60 -14.09 4.79
N CYS A 25 10.90 -13.02 4.56
CA CYS A 25 10.14 -12.64 3.36
C CYS A 25 8.84 -13.43 3.18
N VAL A 26 7.76 -12.88 3.73
CA VAL A 26 6.40 -13.30 3.35
C VAL A 26 6.18 -12.87 1.90
N THR A 27 6.48 -13.73 0.96
CA THR A 27 6.08 -13.57 -0.43
C THR A 27 4.60 -13.92 -0.55
N LEU A 28 3.83 -13.06 -1.23
CA LEU A 28 2.42 -13.33 -1.51
C LEU A 28 2.31 -14.62 -2.34
N THR A 29 1.29 -15.44 -2.05
CA THR A 29 0.96 -16.55 -2.95
C THR A 29 0.47 -16.03 -4.30
N PRO A 30 0.53 -16.85 -5.37
CA PRO A 30 -0.01 -16.43 -6.68
C PRO A 30 -1.47 -15.99 -6.62
N GLU A 31 -2.30 -16.64 -5.81
CA GLU A 31 -3.71 -16.30 -5.61
C GLU A 31 -3.86 -14.95 -4.89
N GLN A 32 -3.06 -14.70 -3.87
CA GLN A 32 -3.04 -13.42 -3.15
C GLN A 32 -2.59 -12.29 -4.06
N GLN A 33 -1.57 -12.54 -4.90
CA GLN A 33 -1.11 -11.57 -5.89
C GLN A 33 -2.20 -11.27 -6.92
N ALA A 34 -2.87 -12.30 -7.47
CA ALA A 34 -3.96 -12.11 -8.44
C ALA A 34 -5.14 -11.32 -7.83
N GLN A 35 -5.48 -11.56 -6.57
CA GLN A 35 -6.51 -10.77 -5.86
C GLN A 35 -6.07 -9.31 -5.66
N LEU A 36 -4.81 -9.08 -5.31
CA LEU A 36 -4.25 -7.76 -5.16
C LEU A 36 -4.30 -6.98 -6.48
N ASP A 37 -3.87 -7.62 -7.58
CA ASP A 37 -3.87 -7.03 -8.92
C ASP A 37 -5.29 -6.70 -9.39
N LYS A 38 -6.26 -7.58 -9.11
CA LYS A 38 -7.68 -7.33 -9.40
C LYS A 38 -8.20 -6.09 -8.68
N VAL A 39 -7.85 -5.90 -7.43
CA VAL A 39 -8.26 -4.72 -6.66
C VAL A 39 -7.51 -3.47 -7.14
N ALA A 40 -6.22 -3.58 -7.42
CA ALA A 40 -5.40 -2.47 -7.92
C ALA A 40 -5.86 -1.96 -9.29
N SER A 41 -6.43 -2.84 -10.12
CA SER A 41 -6.95 -2.50 -11.47
C SER A 41 -8.38 -1.97 -11.46
N ARG A 42 -9.09 -2.00 -10.33
CA ARG A 42 -10.45 -1.45 -10.24
C ARG A 42 -10.44 0.05 -10.52
N LYS A 43 -11.35 0.48 -11.40
CA LYS A 43 -11.58 1.91 -11.63
C LYS A 43 -12.38 2.49 -10.47
N VAL A 44 -11.91 3.61 -9.95
CA VAL A 44 -12.63 4.41 -8.95
C VAL A 44 -13.37 5.50 -9.68
N THR A 45 -14.64 5.27 -9.98
CA THR A 45 -15.50 6.27 -10.62
C THR A 45 -16.45 6.89 -9.62
N CYS A 46 -16.89 8.12 -9.90
CA CYS A 46 -17.92 8.82 -9.12
C CYS A 46 -18.82 9.67 -10.02
N THR A 47 -20.05 9.89 -9.59
CA THR A 47 -20.98 10.82 -10.21
C THR A 47 -20.92 12.17 -9.51
N LYS A 48 -21.00 13.27 -10.29
CA LYS A 48 -20.99 14.65 -9.79
C LYS A 48 -21.99 14.84 -8.64
N GLY A 49 -21.57 15.52 -7.60
CA GLY A 49 -22.32 15.75 -6.37
C GLY A 49 -21.78 14.90 -5.22
N ASP A 50 -22.64 14.52 -4.29
CA ASP A 50 -22.28 13.88 -3.02
C ASP A 50 -21.39 12.64 -3.18
N ASP A 51 -21.61 11.82 -4.24
CA ASP A 51 -20.79 10.64 -4.48
C ASP A 51 -19.33 11.01 -4.77
N CYS A 52 -19.09 12.00 -5.66
CA CYS A 52 -17.75 12.47 -5.92
C CYS A 52 -17.14 13.19 -4.70
N ASP A 53 -17.93 13.94 -3.96
CA ASP A 53 -17.41 14.67 -2.79
C ASP A 53 -16.98 13.73 -1.68
N VAL A 54 -17.73 12.66 -1.43
CA VAL A 54 -17.37 11.63 -0.46
C VAL A 54 -16.09 10.90 -0.90
N LYS A 55 -16.03 10.42 -2.14
CA LYS A 55 -14.87 9.70 -2.66
C LYS A 55 -13.62 10.57 -2.72
N TRP A 56 -13.76 11.85 -3.09
CA TRP A 56 -12.65 12.80 -3.11
C TRP A 56 -12.10 13.08 -1.71
N ARG A 57 -12.97 13.28 -0.71
CA ARG A 57 -12.53 13.42 0.68
C ARG A 57 -11.83 12.17 1.21
N ARG A 58 -12.30 10.98 0.82
CA ARG A 58 -11.61 9.72 1.15
C ARG A 58 -10.23 9.65 0.50
N ALA A 59 -10.11 10.02 -0.78
CA ALA A 59 -8.83 10.07 -1.47
C ALA A 59 -7.84 11.00 -0.75
N LEU A 60 -8.28 12.21 -0.40
CA LEU A 60 -7.46 13.16 0.37
C LEU A 60 -7.05 12.60 1.74
N THR A 61 -7.99 11.97 2.45
CA THR A 61 -7.72 11.37 3.75
C THR A 61 -6.69 10.24 3.64
N TRP A 62 -6.83 9.37 2.62
CA TRP A 62 -5.88 8.28 2.40
C TRP A 62 -4.48 8.83 2.09
N VAL A 63 -4.36 9.79 1.17
CA VAL A 63 -3.08 10.42 0.83
C VAL A 63 -2.44 11.08 2.06
N SER A 64 -3.23 11.81 2.86
CA SER A 64 -2.72 12.47 4.06
C SER A 64 -2.17 11.50 5.12
N ARG A 65 -2.70 10.27 5.18
CA ARG A 65 -2.25 9.22 6.11
C ARG A 65 -1.02 8.45 5.60
N ASN A 66 -0.83 8.42 4.28
CA ASN A 66 0.21 7.60 3.65
C ASN A 66 1.39 8.43 3.11
N SER A 67 1.26 9.76 3.03
CA SER A 67 2.34 10.67 2.61
C SER A 67 2.98 11.38 3.80
N ARG A 68 4.22 11.81 3.61
CA ARG A 68 4.91 12.67 4.60
C ARG A 68 4.46 14.12 4.55
N LYS A 69 4.22 14.65 3.35
CA LYS A 69 3.87 16.05 3.15
C LYS A 69 3.07 16.23 1.86
N LEU A 70 1.94 16.93 1.97
CA LEU A 70 1.17 17.40 0.82
C LEU A 70 1.89 18.60 0.19
N GLN A 71 2.00 18.59 -1.14
CA GLN A 71 2.53 19.70 -1.92
C GLN A 71 1.40 20.56 -2.49
N MET A 72 0.39 19.92 -3.06
CA MET A 72 -0.77 20.56 -3.65
C MET A 72 -2.05 19.85 -3.21
N ARG A 73 -3.09 20.64 -3.00
CA ARG A 73 -4.44 20.17 -2.71
C ARG A 73 -5.44 21.06 -3.42
N GLY A 74 -6.25 20.46 -4.27
CA GLY A 74 -7.30 21.17 -5.03
C GLY A 74 -8.54 20.32 -5.19
N ASP A 75 -9.49 20.78 -5.98
CA ASP A 75 -10.76 20.08 -6.24
C ASP A 75 -10.63 18.91 -7.20
N SER A 76 -9.52 18.84 -7.94
CA SER A 76 -9.28 17.80 -8.95
C SER A 76 -7.88 17.19 -8.91
N ILE A 77 -6.99 17.71 -8.06
CA ILE A 77 -5.62 17.24 -7.93
C ILE A 77 -5.17 17.22 -6.47
N ILE A 78 -4.49 16.15 -6.07
CA ILE A 78 -3.76 16.03 -4.82
C ILE A 78 -2.36 15.56 -5.16
N ASP A 79 -1.35 16.32 -4.76
CA ASP A 79 0.04 16.01 -5.04
C ASP A 79 0.86 16.05 -3.74
N THR A 80 1.89 15.20 -3.66
CA THR A 80 2.77 15.10 -2.51
C THR A 80 4.22 15.29 -2.92
N PHE A 81 5.04 15.76 -1.98
CA PHE A 81 6.47 15.87 -2.22
C PHE A 81 7.11 14.52 -2.52
N ILE A 82 7.99 14.51 -3.52
CA ILE A 82 8.83 13.36 -3.83
C ILE A 82 9.87 13.23 -2.72
N PRO A 83 9.91 12.07 -2.02
CA PRO A 83 10.98 11.81 -1.07
C PRO A 83 12.33 11.79 -1.79
N VAL A 84 13.34 12.40 -1.19
CA VAL A 84 14.71 12.46 -1.72
C VAL A 84 15.63 11.48 -1.00
N ASN A 85 16.89 11.38 -1.48
CA ASN A 85 17.92 10.55 -0.86
C ASN A 85 17.65 9.04 -0.90
N GLN A 86 17.23 8.52 -2.05
CA GLN A 86 16.96 7.10 -2.28
C GLN A 86 15.95 6.50 -1.27
N SER A 87 14.97 7.30 -0.88
CA SER A 87 13.94 6.86 0.06
C SER A 87 12.98 5.86 -0.61
N ALA A 88 12.72 4.74 0.04
CA ALA A 88 11.66 3.81 -0.35
C ALA A 88 10.23 4.33 -0.06
N ALA A 89 10.10 5.47 0.64
CA ALA A 89 8.81 6.09 0.90
C ALA A 89 8.18 6.59 -0.40
N SER A 90 6.87 6.43 -0.53
CA SER A 90 6.15 6.76 -1.75
C SER A 90 5.66 8.21 -1.75
N ASN A 91 5.62 8.79 -2.95
CA ASN A 91 4.86 9.97 -3.28
C ASN A 91 3.61 9.60 -4.08
N PHE A 92 2.64 10.50 -4.11
CA PHE A 92 1.35 10.29 -4.72
C PHE A 92 0.93 11.49 -5.56
N LEU A 93 0.39 11.20 -6.73
CA LEU A 93 -0.37 12.14 -7.54
C LEU A 93 -1.76 11.54 -7.77
N VAL A 94 -2.80 12.20 -7.25
CA VAL A 94 -4.19 11.79 -7.43
C VAL A 94 -4.90 12.81 -8.29
N ASN A 95 -5.56 12.35 -9.34
CA ASN A 95 -6.33 13.17 -10.25
C ASN A 95 -7.79 12.74 -10.27
N LYS A 96 -8.70 13.72 -10.34
CA LYS A 96 -10.11 13.52 -10.65
C LYS A 96 -10.36 13.96 -12.09
N VAL A 97 -10.49 12.99 -12.99
CA VAL A 97 -10.57 13.18 -14.44
C VAL A 97 -11.99 13.07 -14.91
N PRO A 98 -12.55 14.06 -15.64
CA PRO A 98 -13.89 13.96 -16.19
C PRO A 98 -13.95 12.95 -17.33
N LEU A 99 -14.94 12.04 -17.27
CA LEU A 99 -15.25 11.07 -18.33
C LEU A 99 -16.44 11.50 -19.21
N GLY A 100 -17.10 12.60 -18.87
CA GLY A 100 -18.32 13.08 -19.51
C GLY A 100 -19.59 12.74 -18.71
N ASN A 101 -20.69 13.38 -19.07
CA ASN A 101 -22.02 13.16 -18.45
C ASN A 101 -22.05 13.24 -16.91
N GLY A 102 -21.18 14.07 -16.32
CA GLY A 102 -21.09 14.22 -14.87
C GLY A 102 -20.39 13.05 -14.16
N VAL A 103 -19.76 12.13 -14.90
CA VAL A 103 -18.96 11.03 -14.35
C VAL A 103 -17.48 11.42 -14.35
N TYR A 104 -16.79 11.06 -13.27
CA TYR A 104 -15.36 11.28 -13.10
C TYR A 104 -14.67 9.97 -12.72
N GLU A 105 -13.40 9.85 -13.06
CA GLU A 105 -12.49 8.79 -12.58
C GLU A 105 -11.46 9.41 -11.63
N ILE A 106 -11.29 8.79 -10.47
CA ILE A 106 -10.25 9.17 -9.50
C ILE A 106 -9.09 8.19 -9.68
N THR A 107 -7.96 8.69 -10.18
CA THR A 107 -6.77 7.88 -10.45
C THR A 107 -5.65 8.23 -9.48
N ILE A 108 -4.81 7.25 -9.16
CA ILE A 108 -3.60 7.45 -8.35
C ILE A 108 -2.37 6.98 -9.11
N ILE A 109 -1.35 7.81 -9.13
CA ILE A 109 0.01 7.50 -9.58
C ILE A 109 0.90 7.51 -8.34
N THR A 110 1.74 6.49 -8.21
CA THR A 110 2.67 6.34 -7.09
C THR A 110 4.10 6.26 -7.61
N GLY A 111 5.03 6.87 -6.90
CA GLY A 111 6.45 6.79 -7.19
C GLY A 111 7.28 6.85 -5.91
N CYS A 112 8.59 6.66 -6.04
CA CYS A 112 9.57 6.87 -4.99
C CYS A 112 10.94 7.10 -5.61
N ASP A 113 11.85 7.71 -4.86
CA ASP A 113 13.24 7.91 -5.27
C ASP A 113 14.12 6.78 -4.69
N ASN A 114 13.96 5.53 -5.24
CA ASN A 114 14.73 4.38 -4.79
C ASN A 114 14.95 3.36 -5.90
N LEU A 115 16.21 2.95 -6.12
CA LEU A 115 16.58 1.99 -7.15
C LEU A 115 16.00 0.58 -6.91
N LEU A 116 15.77 0.22 -5.65
CA LEU A 116 15.19 -1.07 -5.27
C LEU A 116 13.66 -1.07 -5.26
N GLY A 117 13.04 0.07 -5.60
CA GLY A 117 11.60 0.25 -5.64
C GLY A 117 11.00 0.82 -4.33
N CYS A 118 9.69 1.01 -4.37
CA CYS A 118 8.93 1.58 -3.27
C CYS A 118 8.47 0.50 -2.28
N VAL A 119 8.37 0.89 -1.01
CA VAL A 119 7.80 0.04 0.04
C VAL A 119 6.71 0.82 0.77
N PRO A 120 5.43 0.38 0.72
CA PRO A 120 4.88 -0.70 -0.08
C PRO A 120 5.01 -0.48 -1.60
N ASN A 121 4.89 -1.56 -2.40
CA ASN A 121 4.99 -1.42 -3.85
C ASN A 121 3.75 -0.73 -4.46
N ALA A 122 3.87 -0.30 -5.72
CA ALA A 122 2.81 0.46 -6.40
C ALA A 122 1.46 -0.27 -6.49
N THR A 123 1.46 -1.59 -6.67
CA THR A 123 0.23 -2.40 -6.72
C THR A 123 -0.46 -2.45 -5.36
N GLN A 124 0.30 -2.64 -4.29
CA GLN A 124 -0.22 -2.64 -2.92
C GLN A 124 -0.82 -1.28 -2.55
N LEU A 125 -0.13 -0.20 -2.88
CA LEU A 125 -0.60 1.17 -2.63
C LEU A 125 -1.87 1.47 -3.42
N ARG A 126 -1.92 1.12 -4.71
CA ARG A 126 -3.11 1.32 -5.56
C ARG A 126 -4.30 0.49 -5.06
N ALA A 127 -4.08 -0.77 -4.68
CA ALA A 127 -5.14 -1.61 -4.13
C ALA A 127 -5.69 -1.05 -2.81
N SER A 128 -4.82 -0.61 -1.91
CA SER A 128 -5.20 0.03 -0.65
C SER A 128 -5.99 1.33 -0.88
N PHE A 129 -5.52 2.19 -1.78
CA PHE A 129 -6.21 3.41 -2.18
C PHE A 129 -7.61 3.12 -2.73
N ASN A 130 -7.72 2.21 -3.71
CA ASN A 130 -9.00 1.89 -4.35
C ASN A 130 -10.02 1.36 -3.34
N ARG A 131 -9.62 0.44 -2.45
CA ARG A 131 -10.49 -0.05 -1.36
C ARG A 131 -10.98 1.08 -0.48
N PHE A 132 -10.07 1.93 -0.01
CA PHE A 132 -10.41 3.01 0.90
C PHE A 132 -11.35 4.04 0.25
N VAL A 133 -11.08 4.44 -0.99
CA VAL A 133 -11.90 5.44 -1.70
C VAL A 133 -13.28 4.88 -2.04
N LEU A 134 -13.37 3.62 -2.46
CA LEU A 134 -14.63 2.95 -2.73
C LEU A 134 -15.45 2.68 -1.44
N GLY A 135 -14.82 2.69 -0.28
CA GLY A 135 -15.48 2.40 0.99
C GLY A 135 -15.64 0.91 1.26
N ASP A 136 -14.80 0.09 0.65
CA ASP A 136 -14.72 -1.34 0.94
C ASP A 136 -14.15 -1.50 2.37
N SER A 137 -15.02 -1.60 3.37
CA SER A 137 -14.73 -1.45 4.80
C SER A 137 -14.05 -2.66 5.45
N ASN A 138 -13.38 -3.51 4.68
CA ASN A 138 -12.60 -4.65 5.20
C ASN A 138 -11.11 -4.46 4.96
N THR A 139 -10.56 -3.34 5.48
CA THR A 139 -9.09 -3.21 5.57
C THR A 139 -8.73 -2.98 7.01
N PRO A 140 -7.89 -3.84 7.60
CA PRO A 140 -7.30 -3.55 8.90
C PRO A 140 -6.43 -2.32 8.85
#